data_b63d38194b8b14004473a799c24a617c
#
_entry.id   b63d38194b8b14004473a799c24a617c
#
_cell.length_a   1.000
_cell.length_b   1.000
_cell.length_c   1.000
_cell.angle_alpha   90.00
_cell.angle_beta   90.00
_cell.angle_gamma   90.00
#
_symmetry.space_group_name_H-M   'P 1'
#
loop_
_entity.id
_entity.type
_entity.pdbx_description
1 polymer ?
#
loop_
_entity_poly.entity_id
_entity_poly.type
_entity_poly.pdbx_seq_one_letter_code
_entity_poly.pdbx_strand_id
1 'polypeptide(L)'
;VGPPPTRRPKRRRPPPQGGRRVRYYAIVIGLALIAPSASATIIEKPPDEPGLPTAPETLQPFSFRTRLIQVGPSRPIKLPSQAAALARTGDVIEIDPEAYVGDVAVWTADNLTIRGVGGGRAKLLAAGQSAENKATWVIKGRNAYVENIEFAEAVATNGNGAGIRAEGINLTVVNCYFHDNQEGILSALNTTTSRISIEDSEFDRDGGNGGYSHEIYISNIAQLIVRGSYFHHGRVGHLIKSRAQRNLIAANRITDEADGSASYEIDLPNGGLNIVMNNVIEQSALTQNSTMLENGLEGTTNPIQELHVVNNTFVNDLGRGDFIRIRGPVPAQVANNIFVGGGNVLVGPGALKNNLLAAGPGGSPHIEQPLFRTGDIAESGTRFAVDAGFLDSPHYDYRLKPDSPAIGVGADPGSAGPFSLAPAVEYVHPLRWRPISPGARIDIGAYQFNAMPMAAAR
;
A
#
# COMPACT_ATOMS: atom_id res chain seq x y z
N VAL A 1 -36.99 48.02 -31.72
CA VAL A 1 -37.51 46.91 -32.52
C VAL A 1 -36.66 45.70 -32.14
N GLY A 2 -37.18 44.83 -31.28
CA GLY A 2 -36.50 43.63 -30.84
C GLY A 2 -37.00 42.38 -31.60
N PRO A 3 -36.21 41.31 -31.69
CA PRO A 3 -36.56 40.11 -32.45
C PRO A 3 -37.61 39.22 -31.74
N PRO A 4 -38.35 38.40 -32.51
CA PRO A 4 -39.50 37.62 -31.96
C PRO A 4 -39.07 36.35 -31.26
N PRO A 5 -39.94 35.75 -30.39
CA PRO A 5 -39.61 34.61 -29.56
C PRO A 5 -39.65 33.27 -30.30
N THR A 6 -38.64 32.42 -30.06
CA THR A 6 -38.51 31.09 -30.64
C THR A 6 -39.38 30.08 -29.89
N ARG A 7 -40.13 29.26 -30.65
CA ARG A 7 -41.03 28.19 -30.17
C ARG A 7 -40.22 26.98 -29.63
N ARG A 8 -40.61 26.50 -28.46
CA ARG A 8 -40.14 25.21 -27.87
C ARG A 8 -40.76 24.01 -28.63
N PRO A 9 -39.99 22.92 -28.87
CA PRO A 9 -40.56 21.70 -29.43
C PRO A 9 -41.30 20.87 -28.37
N LYS A 10 -42.42 20.25 -28.77
CA LYS A 10 -43.28 19.37 -27.94
C LYS A 10 -42.62 18.04 -27.72
N ARG A 11 -42.52 17.60 -26.42
CA ARG A 11 -42.13 16.25 -26.03
C ARG A 11 -43.17 15.22 -26.47
N ARG A 12 -42.74 14.17 -27.21
CA ARG A 12 -43.54 12.98 -27.51
C ARG A 12 -43.45 12.00 -26.32
N ARG A 13 -44.60 11.43 -25.94
CA ARG A 13 -44.70 10.35 -24.95
C ARG A 13 -44.33 9.01 -25.60
N PRO A 14 -43.68 8.07 -24.88
CA PRO A 14 -43.47 6.70 -25.35
C PRO A 14 -44.71 5.85 -25.16
N PRO A 15 -44.86 4.75 -25.95
CA PRO A 15 -46.01 3.85 -25.87
C PRO A 15 -45.89 2.87 -24.69
N PRO A 16 -47.03 2.23 -24.25
CA PRO A 16 -47.05 1.34 -23.11
C PRO A 16 -46.46 -0.05 -23.42
N GLN A 17 -45.63 -0.57 -22.48
CA GLN A 17 -45.10 -1.91 -22.59
C GLN A 17 -46.11 -2.96 -22.09
N GLY A 18 -46.41 -3.93 -22.96
CA GLY A 18 -47.26 -5.08 -22.67
C GLY A 18 -46.57 -6.09 -21.77
N GLY A 19 -47.24 -6.48 -20.70
CA GLY A 19 -46.80 -7.51 -19.79
C GLY A 19 -46.82 -8.93 -20.39
N ARG A 20 -45.76 -9.67 -20.30
CA ARG A 20 -45.71 -11.10 -20.52
C ARG A 20 -45.70 -11.80 -19.16
N ARG A 21 -46.78 -12.59 -18.91
CA ARG A 21 -46.86 -13.54 -17.79
C ARG A 21 -45.99 -14.74 -18.08
N VAL A 22 -45.05 -15.04 -17.19
CA VAL A 22 -44.27 -16.29 -17.20
C VAL A 22 -44.99 -17.28 -16.27
N ARG A 23 -45.41 -18.43 -16.84
CA ARG A 23 -45.99 -19.58 -16.10
C ARG A 23 -44.85 -20.44 -15.55
N TYR A 24 -44.87 -20.67 -14.23
CA TYR A 24 -44.03 -21.66 -13.58
C TYR A 24 -44.64 -23.06 -13.77
N TYR A 25 -43.88 -24.00 -14.29
CA TYR A 25 -44.22 -25.44 -14.24
C TYR A 25 -43.40 -26.05 -13.09
N ALA A 26 -44.11 -26.64 -12.12
CA ALA A 26 -43.52 -27.47 -11.09
C ALA A 26 -43.32 -28.87 -11.67
N ILE A 27 -42.08 -29.37 -11.66
CA ILE A 27 -41.76 -30.78 -11.96
C ILE A 27 -41.49 -31.48 -10.64
N VAL A 28 -42.37 -32.42 -10.28
CA VAL A 28 -42.16 -33.38 -9.18
C VAL A 28 -41.37 -34.55 -9.76
N ILE A 29 -40.19 -34.84 -9.22
CA ILE A 29 -39.43 -36.07 -9.50
C ILE A 29 -39.23 -36.84 -8.19
N GLY A 30 -39.67 -38.08 -8.24
CA GLY A 30 -39.75 -38.99 -7.11
C GLY A 30 -38.39 -39.48 -6.60
N LEU A 31 -38.36 -39.77 -5.31
CA LEU A 31 -37.23 -40.40 -4.60
C LEU A 31 -37.10 -41.87 -5.05
N ALA A 32 -35.90 -42.22 -5.48
CA ALA A 32 -35.41 -43.59 -5.49
C ALA A 32 -34.23 -43.70 -4.54
N LEU A 33 -34.39 -44.48 -3.45
CA LEU A 33 -33.35 -44.82 -2.49
C LEU A 33 -32.34 -45.77 -3.13
N ILE A 34 -31.09 -45.36 -3.28
CA ILE A 34 -29.95 -46.24 -3.56
C ILE A 34 -28.93 -46.02 -2.48
N ALA A 35 -28.52 -47.07 -1.79
CA ALA A 35 -27.53 -47.08 -0.72
C ALA A 35 -26.14 -46.70 -1.24
N PRO A 36 -25.30 -46.00 -0.46
CA PRO A 36 -24.00 -45.52 -0.93
C PRO A 36 -22.92 -46.59 -0.81
N SER A 37 -22.27 -46.90 -1.92
CA SER A 37 -20.93 -47.48 -1.92
C SER A 37 -19.93 -46.40 -1.51
N ALA A 38 -19.12 -46.68 -0.50
CA ALA A 38 -18.06 -45.77 -0.03
C ALA A 38 -16.98 -45.63 -1.11
N SER A 39 -17.06 -44.58 -1.90
CA SER A 39 -15.92 -44.05 -2.65
C SER A 39 -15.24 -42.97 -1.81
N ALA A 40 -13.97 -43.17 -1.48
CA ALA A 40 -13.17 -42.16 -0.86
C ALA A 40 -13.11 -40.94 -1.79
N THR A 41 -13.83 -39.89 -1.41
CA THR A 41 -13.71 -38.58 -2.06
C THR A 41 -12.39 -38.02 -1.61
N ILE A 42 -11.41 -37.91 -2.51
CA ILE A 42 -10.23 -37.07 -2.31
C ILE A 42 -10.81 -35.66 -2.17
N ILE A 43 -10.81 -35.13 -0.96
CA ILE A 43 -11.05 -33.72 -0.71
C ILE A 43 -9.83 -33.01 -1.28
N GLU A 44 -9.95 -32.49 -2.51
CA GLU A 44 -8.98 -31.51 -3.00
C GLU A 44 -8.97 -30.35 -1.99
N LYS A 45 -7.80 -30.17 -1.35
CA LYS A 45 -7.53 -29.01 -0.50
C LYS A 45 -7.88 -27.76 -1.32
N PRO A 46 -8.73 -26.83 -0.83
CA PRO A 46 -8.98 -25.59 -1.53
C PRO A 46 -7.63 -24.89 -1.79
N PRO A 47 -7.47 -24.18 -2.92
CA PRO A 47 -6.23 -23.46 -3.23
C PRO A 47 -5.90 -22.59 -2.05
N ASP A 48 -4.64 -22.64 -1.60
CA ASP A 48 -4.13 -21.90 -0.45
C ASP A 48 -4.53 -20.43 -0.59
N GLU A 49 -5.52 -20.00 0.18
CA GLU A 49 -5.85 -18.60 0.33
C GLU A 49 -4.67 -17.93 1.07
N PRO A 50 -4.23 -16.73 0.64
CA PRO A 50 -3.09 -16.07 1.24
C PRO A 50 -3.43 -15.64 2.66
N GLY A 51 -3.03 -16.43 3.63
CA GLY A 51 -2.80 -15.98 5.00
C GLY A 51 -1.76 -14.84 4.97
N LEU A 52 -1.58 -14.13 6.08
CA LEU A 52 -0.39 -13.29 6.27
C LEU A 52 0.81 -14.12 5.79
N PRO A 53 1.70 -13.58 4.94
CA PRO A 53 2.92 -14.27 4.65
C PRO A 53 3.62 -14.48 5.99
N THR A 54 3.50 -15.71 6.54
CA THR A 54 4.46 -16.21 7.52
C THR A 54 5.80 -16.07 6.84
N ALA A 55 6.72 -15.33 7.40
CA ALA A 55 8.06 -15.00 6.94
C ALA A 55 8.23 -15.12 5.40
N PRO A 56 8.96 -14.30 4.69
CA PRO A 56 9.02 -14.39 3.24
C PRO A 56 9.11 -15.87 2.87
N GLU A 57 8.13 -16.40 2.11
CA GLU A 57 8.40 -17.60 1.35
C GLU A 57 9.62 -17.23 0.54
N THR A 58 10.77 -17.57 1.09
CA THR A 58 12.02 -17.60 0.34
C THR A 58 11.65 -18.45 -0.85
N LEU A 59 11.56 -17.83 -2.02
CA LEU A 59 11.46 -18.55 -3.26
C LEU A 59 12.61 -19.56 -3.20
N GLN A 60 12.26 -20.82 -2.83
CA GLN A 60 13.28 -21.87 -2.70
C GLN A 60 13.98 -21.90 -4.04
N PRO A 61 15.31 -21.75 -4.07
CA PRO A 61 16.03 -21.72 -5.32
C PRO A 61 15.73 -23.02 -6.06
N PHE A 62 15.08 -22.90 -7.23
CA PHE A 62 15.00 -24.03 -8.15
C PHE A 62 16.42 -24.54 -8.36
N SER A 63 16.65 -25.82 -8.12
CA SER A 63 17.99 -26.46 -8.19
C SER A 63 18.48 -26.65 -9.64
N PHE A 64 18.39 -25.62 -10.46
CA PHE A 64 19.23 -25.49 -11.65
C PHE A 64 20.51 -24.80 -11.20
N ARG A 65 21.66 -25.19 -11.74
CA ARG A 65 22.96 -24.56 -11.44
C ARG A 65 22.80 -23.05 -11.65
N THR A 66 22.51 -22.34 -10.56
CA THR A 66 22.32 -20.90 -10.54
C THR A 66 23.62 -20.25 -10.95
N ARG A 67 23.66 -19.55 -12.09
CA ARG A 67 24.84 -18.82 -12.50
C ARG A 67 24.94 -17.54 -11.68
N LEU A 68 26.10 -17.31 -11.10
CA LEU A 68 26.46 -16.10 -10.40
C LEU A 68 27.18 -15.13 -11.33
N ILE A 69 26.68 -13.90 -11.44
CA ILE A 69 27.31 -12.78 -12.12
C ILE A 69 27.72 -11.76 -11.06
N GLN A 70 29.04 -11.49 -10.97
CA GLN A 70 29.55 -10.50 -10.03
C GLN A 70 29.89 -9.21 -10.75
N VAL A 71 29.40 -8.08 -10.21
CA VAL A 71 29.53 -6.73 -10.77
C VAL A 71 30.31 -5.85 -9.80
N GLY A 72 31.29 -5.13 -10.30
CA GLY A 72 32.05 -4.17 -9.50
C GLY A 72 33.31 -3.71 -10.17
N PRO A 73 33.95 -2.64 -9.70
CA PRO A 73 35.17 -2.09 -10.30
C PRO A 73 36.31 -3.10 -10.39
N SER A 74 36.40 -4.02 -9.45
CA SER A 74 37.43 -5.09 -9.43
C SER A 74 36.93 -6.41 -10.04
N ARG A 75 35.67 -6.49 -10.49
CA ARG A 75 35.08 -7.69 -11.08
C ARG A 75 35.27 -7.72 -12.59
N PRO A 76 35.09 -8.88 -13.25
CA PRO A 76 35.09 -8.96 -14.72
C PRO A 76 33.99 -8.06 -15.35
N ILE A 77 32.80 -8.02 -14.76
CA ILE A 77 31.71 -7.16 -15.18
C ILE A 77 31.78 -5.88 -14.34
N LYS A 78 31.89 -4.73 -15.00
CA LYS A 78 32.13 -3.46 -14.33
C LYS A 78 30.85 -2.72 -13.95
N LEU A 79 29.78 -2.86 -14.74
CA LEU A 79 28.54 -2.11 -14.66
C LEU A 79 27.33 -3.03 -14.57
N PRO A 80 26.31 -2.68 -13.79
CA PRO A 80 25.02 -3.37 -13.77
C PRO A 80 24.37 -3.52 -15.15
N SER A 81 24.47 -2.52 -16.03
CA SER A 81 23.96 -2.60 -17.41
C SER A 81 24.63 -3.70 -18.24
N GLN A 82 25.92 -3.94 -18.03
CA GLN A 82 26.63 -5.05 -18.68
C GLN A 82 26.12 -6.41 -18.19
N ALA A 83 25.84 -6.51 -16.86
CA ALA A 83 25.25 -7.72 -16.30
C ALA A 83 23.84 -7.95 -16.85
N ALA A 84 23.02 -6.90 -16.97
CA ALA A 84 21.68 -6.98 -17.53
C ALA A 84 21.68 -7.54 -18.97
N ALA A 85 22.62 -7.09 -19.80
CA ALA A 85 22.79 -7.58 -21.17
C ALA A 85 23.19 -9.06 -21.26
N LEU A 86 23.84 -9.60 -20.21
CA LEU A 86 24.32 -10.98 -20.15
C LEU A 86 23.40 -11.92 -19.37
N ALA A 87 22.45 -11.36 -18.60
CA ALA A 87 21.59 -12.10 -17.69
C ALA A 87 20.71 -13.12 -18.42
N ARG A 88 20.52 -14.27 -17.80
CA ARG A 88 19.65 -15.36 -18.24
C ARG A 88 18.69 -15.72 -17.13
N THR A 89 17.61 -16.36 -17.48
CA THR A 89 16.61 -16.85 -16.53
C THR A 89 17.25 -17.63 -15.38
N GLY A 90 16.95 -17.21 -14.15
CA GLY A 90 17.42 -17.85 -12.91
C GLY A 90 18.81 -17.42 -12.45
N ASP A 91 19.45 -16.43 -13.09
CA ASP A 91 20.74 -15.91 -12.64
C ASP A 91 20.62 -15.13 -11.33
N VAL A 92 21.70 -15.18 -10.54
CA VAL A 92 21.95 -14.30 -9.41
C VAL A 92 23.00 -13.27 -9.80
N ILE A 93 22.69 -12.00 -9.61
CA ILE A 93 23.57 -10.87 -9.86
C ILE A 93 23.96 -10.26 -8.50
N GLU A 94 25.25 -10.28 -8.18
CA GLU A 94 25.82 -9.63 -7.00
C GLU A 94 26.56 -8.36 -7.42
N ILE A 95 26.21 -7.23 -6.81
CA ILE A 95 26.75 -5.92 -7.14
C ILE A 95 27.50 -5.37 -5.93
N ASP A 96 28.79 -5.08 -6.11
CA ASP A 96 29.64 -4.50 -5.06
C ASP A 96 29.09 -3.11 -4.62
N PRO A 97 29.34 -2.67 -3.35
CA PRO A 97 28.75 -1.45 -2.77
C PRO A 97 29.47 -0.17 -3.23
N GLU A 98 29.46 0.08 -4.53
CA GLU A 98 30.08 1.22 -5.19
C GLU A 98 29.02 2.13 -5.82
N ALA A 99 29.44 3.32 -6.28
CA ALA A 99 28.60 4.24 -7.03
C ALA A 99 28.73 3.98 -8.53
N TYR A 100 27.60 3.65 -9.17
CA TYR A 100 27.47 3.43 -10.61
C TYR A 100 26.77 4.63 -11.23
N VAL A 101 27.55 5.68 -11.54
CA VAL A 101 27.02 6.96 -12.01
C VAL A 101 26.65 6.90 -13.48
N GLY A 102 25.41 7.26 -13.82
CA GLY A 102 24.87 7.27 -15.18
C GLY A 102 24.60 5.87 -15.75
N ASP A 103 24.79 4.80 -14.97
CA ASP A 103 24.50 3.43 -15.43
C ASP A 103 23.01 3.12 -15.27
N VAL A 104 22.35 2.85 -16.39
CA VAL A 104 20.94 2.50 -16.45
C VAL A 104 20.74 1.21 -17.24
N ALA A 105 19.72 0.40 -16.88
CA ALA A 105 19.60 -0.95 -17.42
C ALA A 105 18.16 -1.39 -17.72
N VAL A 106 18.05 -2.31 -18.70
CA VAL A 106 16.81 -3.06 -18.97
C VAL A 106 17.05 -4.53 -18.64
N TRP A 107 16.30 -5.05 -17.67
CA TRP A 107 16.35 -6.44 -17.21
C TRP A 107 15.24 -7.24 -17.87
N THR A 108 15.58 -8.13 -18.81
CA THR A 108 14.60 -8.91 -19.60
C THR A 108 14.48 -10.36 -19.19
N ALA A 109 15.47 -10.91 -18.50
CA ALA A 109 15.47 -12.32 -18.09
C ALA A 109 14.52 -12.53 -16.89
N ASP A 110 13.91 -13.72 -16.83
CA ASP A 110 12.99 -14.12 -15.78
C ASP A 110 13.72 -14.67 -14.55
N ASN A 111 13.05 -14.63 -13.39
CA ASN A 111 13.52 -15.24 -12.13
C ASN A 111 14.90 -14.74 -11.69
N LEU A 112 15.18 -13.46 -11.89
CA LEU A 112 16.45 -12.87 -11.49
C LEU A 112 16.44 -12.54 -9.99
N THR A 113 17.57 -12.83 -9.33
CA THR A 113 17.90 -12.26 -8.03
C THR A 113 19.02 -11.25 -8.23
N ILE A 114 18.76 -9.97 -7.95
CA ILE A 114 19.72 -8.87 -8.12
C ILE A 114 19.93 -8.23 -6.76
N ARG A 115 21.15 -8.29 -6.23
CA ARG A 115 21.40 -7.80 -4.88
C ARG A 115 22.73 -7.05 -4.74
N GLY A 116 22.71 -5.98 -3.96
CA GLY A 116 23.92 -5.35 -3.44
C GLY A 116 24.56 -6.23 -2.36
N VAL A 117 25.86 -6.46 -2.43
CA VAL A 117 26.61 -7.30 -1.48
C VAL A 117 27.66 -6.49 -0.75
N GLY A 118 28.20 -7.03 0.35
CA GLY A 118 29.20 -6.34 1.17
C GLY A 118 28.60 -5.44 2.25
N GLY A 119 29.33 -4.44 2.71
CA GLY A 119 28.98 -3.64 3.89
C GLY A 119 28.04 -2.44 3.63
N GLY A 120 27.49 -2.28 2.43
CA GLY A 120 26.63 -1.18 2.05
C GLY A 120 25.75 -1.50 0.86
N ARG A 121 24.91 -0.54 0.45
CA ARG A 121 24.11 -0.64 -0.77
C ARG A 121 24.96 -0.38 -2.02
N ALA A 122 24.67 -1.07 -3.12
CA ALA A 122 25.15 -0.66 -4.43
C ALA A 122 24.36 0.59 -4.85
N LYS A 123 25.05 1.67 -5.25
CA LYS A 123 24.44 2.98 -5.50
C LYS A 123 24.28 3.24 -6.99
N LEU A 124 23.06 3.23 -7.47
CA LEU A 124 22.72 3.55 -8.85
C LEU A 124 22.30 5.02 -8.93
N LEU A 125 23.29 5.89 -9.14
CA LEU A 125 23.09 7.32 -9.31
C LEU A 125 22.88 7.61 -10.80
N ALA A 126 21.61 7.74 -11.22
CA ALA A 126 21.26 7.89 -12.62
C ALA A 126 21.80 9.16 -13.27
N ALA A 127 22.13 10.19 -12.48
CA ALA A 127 22.65 11.48 -12.95
C ALA A 127 21.79 12.08 -14.10
N GLY A 128 20.49 12.05 -13.94
CA GLY A 128 19.53 12.53 -14.93
C GLY A 128 19.29 11.57 -16.12
N GLN A 129 19.89 10.39 -16.12
CA GLN A 129 19.69 9.38 -17.16
C GLN A 129 18.48 8.47 -16.84
N SER A 130 17.98 7.77 -17.87
CA SER A 130 17.00 6.70 -17.72
C SER A 130 17.04 5.73 -18.90
N ALA A 131 16.96 4.44 -18.61
CA ALA A 131 16.77 3.42 -19.64
C ALA A 131 15.40 3.58 -20.28
N GLU A 132 15.33 3.52 -21.60
CA GLU A 132 14.11 3.68 -22.43
C GLU A 132 13.32 4.96 -22.12
N ASN A 133 13.97 6.01 -21.61
CA ASN A 133 13.30 7.22 -21.11
C ASN A 133 12.21 6.92 -20.06
N LYS A 134 12.51 5.98 -19.13
CA LYS A 134 11.55 5.49 -18.13
C LYS A 134 12.14 5.41 -16.72
N ALA A 135 13.32 4.82 -16.54
CA ALA A 135 13.83 4.50 -15.20
C ALA A 135 15.33 4.24 -15.18
N THR A 136 15.93 4.28 -13.97
CA THR A 136 17.27 3.72 -13.78
C THR A 136 17.27 2.24 -14.16
N TRP A 137 16.29 1.47 -13.66
CA TRP A 137 16.08 0.08 -14.08
C TRP A 137 14.68 -0.14 -14.64
N VAL A 138 14.59 -0.63 -15.88
CA VAL A 138 13.34 -1.15 -16.46
C VAL A 138 13.35 -2.67 -16.32
N ILE A 139 12.48 -3.21 -15.47
CA ILE A 139 12.36 -4.63 -15.20
C ILE A 139 11.22 -5.20 -16.04
N LYS A 140 11.56 -5.97 -17.09
CA LYS A 140 10.62 -6.63 -18.01
C LYS A 140 10.47 -8.12 -17.75
N GLY A 141 11.49 -8.74 -17.13
CA GLY A 141 11.45 -10.15 -16.74
C GLY A 141 10.41 -10.43 -15.65
N ARG A 142 10.02 -11.68 -15.54
CA ARG A 142 9.06 -12.15 -14.51
C ARG A 142 9.80 -12.54 -13.24
N ASN A 143 9.15 -12.39 -12.09
CA ASN A 143 9.64 -12.82 -10.78
C ASN A 143 11.04 -12.26 -10.44
N ALA A 144 11.21 -10.96 -10.61
CA ALA A 144 12.44 -10.29 -10.23
C ALA A 144 12.48 -10.03 -8.72
N TYR A 145 13.62 -10.30 -8.10
CA TYR A 145 13.92 -9.99 -6.71
C TYR A 145 15.08 -9.00 -6.68
N VAL A 146 14.87 -7.83 -6.06
CA VAL A 146 15.86 -6.74 -5.96
C VAL A 146 16.10 -6.42 -4.49
N GLU A 147 17.36 -6.46 -4.06
CA GLU A 147 17.71 -6.29 -2.66
C GLU A 147 18.96 -5.42 -2.48
N ASN A 148 18.92 -4.56 -1.45
CA ASN A 148 20.07 -3.80 -0.98
C ASN A 148 20.70 -2.88 -2.06
N ILE A 149 19.86 -2.16 -2.79
CA ILE A 149 20.24 -1.21 -3.84
C ILE A 149 19.73 0.20 -3.49
N GLU A 150 20.54 1.21 -3.79
CA GLU A 150 20.16 2.63 -3.75
C GLU A 150 19.91 3.13 -5.18
N PHE A 151 18.76 3.80 -5.41
CA PHE A 151 18.36 4.35 -6.71
C PHE A 151 18.11 5.86 -6.56
N ALA A 152 18.85 6.66 -7.31
CA ALA A 152 18.71 8.11 -7.23
C ALA A 152 18.81 8.81 -8.58
N GLU A 153 18.23 10.02 -8.64
CA GLU A 153 18.42 11.01 -9.71
C GLU A 153 17.91 10.57 -11.09
N ALA A 154 16.92 9.66 -11.15
CA ALA A 154 16.32 9.22 -12.41
C ALA A 154 15.42 10.31 -13.00
N VAL A 155 15.67 10.68 -14.27
CA VAL A 155 14.88 11.66 -14.99
C VAL A 155 14.43 11.10 -16.34
N ALA A 156 13.15 11.26 -16.65
CA ALA A 156 12.58 11.01 -17.97
C ALA A 156 11.90 12.28 -18.50
N THR A 157 11.84 12.45 -19.81
CA THR A 157 11.34 13.68 -20.44
C THR A 157 9.87 13.96 -20.18
N ASN A 158 9.09 12.94 -19.84
CA ASN A 158 7.68 13.02 -19.48
C ASN A 158 7.42 13.20 -17.97
N GLY A 159 8.46 13.41 -17.15
CA GLY A 159 8.35 13.57 -15.71
C GLY A 159 8.16 12.28 -14.91
N ASN A 160 8.35 11.11 -15.51
CA ASN A 160 8.12 9.80 -14.89
C ASN A 160 9.42 8.96 -14.77
N GLY A 161 10.57 9.60 -14.62
CA GLY A 161 11.86 8.93 -14.41
C GLY A 161 11.88 8.21 -13.06
N ALA A 162 11.80 6.89 -13.08
CA ALA A 162 11.70 6.08 -11.88
C ALA A 162 13.04 5.47 -11.46
N GLY A 163 13.21 5.19 -10.17
CA GLY A 163 14.26 4.28 -9.73
C GLY A 163 14.06 2.89 -10.38
N ILE A 164 12.84 2.34 -10.26
CA ILE A 164 12.44 1.10 -10.95
C ILE A 164 11.14 1.32 -11.74
N ARG A 165 11.16 0.98 -13.03
CA ARG A 165 9.97 0.79 -13.86
C ARG A 165 9.62 -0.69 -13.92
N ALA A 166 8.54 -1.11 -13.25
CA ALA A 166 8.09 -2.49 -13.22
C ALA A 166 7.16 -2.76 -14.41
N GLU A 167 7.66 -3.46 -15.42
CA GLU A 167 6.91 -3.87 -16.64
C GLU A 167 6.74 -5.40 -16.70
N GLY A 168 7.49 -6.16 -15.90
CA GLY A 168 7.37 -7.62 -15.76
C GLY A 168 6.33 -8.04 -14.72
N ILE A 169 5.99 -9.34 -14.73
CA ILE A 169 5.08 -9.93 -13.75
C ILE A 169 5.87 -10.30 -12.50
N ASN A 170 5.37 -9.91 -11.34
CA ASN A 170 5.92 -10.11 -10.01
C ASN A 170 7.27 -9.42 -9.79
N LEU A 171 7.30 -8.55 -8.81
CA LEU A 171 8.51 -7.87 -8.35
C LEU A 171 8.55 -7.91 -6.83
N THR A 172 9.71 -8.26 -6.27
CA THR A 172 10.00 -8.13 -4.85
C THR A 172 11.17 -7.18 -4.67
N VAL A 173 10.99 -6.17 -3.80
CA VAL A 173 11.99 -5.15 -3.47
C VAL A 173 12.22 -5.19 -1.97
N VAL A 174 13.48 -5.39 -1.53
CA VAL A 174 13.81 -5.53 -0.11
C VAL A 174 15.03 -4.66 0.23
N ASN A 175 14.97 -3.94 1.33
CA ASN A 175 16.07 -3.12 1.85
C ASN A 175 16.70 -2.18 0.80
N CYS A 176 15.87 -1.64 -0.10
CA CYS A 176 16.31 -0.67 -1.11
C CYS A 176 16.06 0.77 -0.62
N TYR A 177 16.77 1.72 -1.24
CA TYR A 177 16.60 3.15 -0.98
C TYR A 177 16.36 3.87 -2.30
N PHE A 178 15.27 4.60 -2.38
CA PHE A 178 14.87 5.41 -3.52
C PHE A 178 14.85 6.87 -3.09
N HIS A 179 15.54 7.74 -3.82
CA HIS A 179 15.52 9.15 -3.47
C HIS A 179 15.84 10.06 -4.66
N ASP A 180 15.30 11.25 -4.60
CA ASP A 180 15.55 12.30 -5.59
C ASP A 180 15.24 11.88 -7.04
N ASN A 181 14.40 10.87 -7.25
CA ASN A 181 13.87 10.49 -8.54
C ASN A 181 12.58 11.26 -8.87
N GLN A 182 12.14 11.23 -10.11
CA GLN A 182 10.79 11.70 -10.43
C GLN A 182 9.72 10.73 -9.91
N GLU A 183 10.01 9.42 -9.84
CA GLU A 183 9.21 8.38 -9.19
C GLU A 183 10.16 7.41 -8.48
N GLY A 184 9.83 6.92 -7.31
CA GLY A 184 10.62 5.83 -6.72
C GLY A 184 10.39 4.53 -7.47
N ILE A 185 9.17 3.99 -7.43
CA ILE A 185 8.76 2.81 -8.20
C ILE A 185 7.50 3.13 -9.00
N LEU A 186 7.56 2.91 -10.33
CA LEU A 186 6.43 3.05 -11.22
C LEU A 186 6.10 1.74 -11.91
N SER A 187 4.93 1.18 -11.63
CA SER A 187 4.43 -0.01 -12.32
C SER A 187 3.62 0.40 -13.56
N ALA A 188 3.85 -0.25 -14.68
CA ALA A 188 3.12 -0.01 -15.94
C ALA A 188 2.23 -1.17 -16.36
N LEU A 189 2.30 -2.27 -15.65
CA LEU A 189 1.61 -3.50 -16.02
C LEU A 189 0.18 -3.52 -15.47
N ASN A 190 -0.80 -3.60 -16.35
CA ASN A 190 -2.20 -3.84 -15.98
C ASN A 190 -2.51 -5.33 -16.15
N THR A 191 -2.34 -6.10 -15.08
CA THR A 191 -2.67 -7.52 -15.09
C THR A 191 -3.08 -8.02 -13.71
N THR A 192 -4.15 -8.79 -13.67
CA THR A 192 -4.70 -9.37 -12.45
C THR A 192 -3.91 -10.57 -11.92
N THR A 193 -2.76 -10.88 -12.49
CA THR A 193 -1.89 -12.00 -12.06
C THR A 193 -0.59 -11.52 -11.42
N SER A 194 -0.22 -10.24 -11.55
CA SER A 194 1.02 -9.71 -10.99
C SER A 194 0.88 -9.34 -9.52
N ARG A 195 1.94 -9.57 -8.77
CA ARG A 195 2.11 -9.14 -7.37
C ARG A 195 3.38 -8.32 -7.24
N ILE A 196 3.32 -7.26 -6.44
CA ILE A 196 4.49 -6.46 -6.05
C ILE A 196 4.57 -6.47 -4.52
N SER A 197 5.76 -6.82 -3.99
CA SER A 197 6.09 -6.71 -2.57
C SER A 197 7.23 -5.73 -2.39
N ILE A 198 7.07 -4.79 -1.46
CA ILE A 198 8.06 -3.79 -1.07
C ILE A 198 8.24 -3.91 0.44
N GLU A 199 9.42 -4.33 0.86
CA GLU A 199 9.71 -4.61 2.25
C GLU A 199 10.98 -3.92 2.72
N ASP A 200 10.97 -3.40 3.96
CA ASP A 200 12.15 -2.82 4.62
C ASP A 200 12.89 -1.79 3.73
N SER A 201 12.14 -1.03 2.93
CA SER A 201 12.69 -0.11 1.93
C SER A 201 12.36 1.34 2.25
N GLU A 202 13.21 2.26 1.80
CA GLU A 202 13.13 3.68 2.09
C GLU A 202 12.84 4.46 0.81
N PHE A 203 11.95 5.45 0.94
CA PHE A 203 11.57 6.37 -0.12
C PHE A 203 11.67 7.79 0.44
N ASP A 204 12.44 8.65 -0.22
CA ASP A 204 12.78 9.97 0.28
C ASP A 204 12.89 10.96 -0.86
N ARG A 205 12.11 12.02 -0.82
CA ARG A 205 12.16 13.09 -1.84
C ARG A 205 11.98 12.62 -3.27
N ASP A 206 11.29 11.52 -3.51
CA ASP A 206 10.78 11.20 -4.84
C ASP A 206 9.50 12.00 -5.11
N GLY A 207 9.10 12.12 -6.39
CA GLY A 207 7.92 12.86 -6.77
C GLY A 207 8.20 14.18 -7.50
N GLY A 208 7.18 15.03 -7.56
CA GLY A 208 7.22 16.30 -8.28
C GLY A 208 6.24 16.36 -9.45
N ASN A 209 6.65 16.92 -10.58
CA ASN A 209 5.86 17.02 -11.82
C ASN A 209 4.41 17.54 -11.59
N GLY A 210 4.26 18.51 -10.67
CA GLY A 210 2.96 19.12 -10.35
C GLY A 210 1.95 18.13 -9.73
N GLY A 211 2.41 17.09 -9.05
CA GLY A 211 1.58 16.09 -8.39
C GLY A 211 1.29 14.83 -9.23
N TYR A 212 1.89 14.71 -10.41
CA TYR A 212 1.72 13.54 -11.28
C TYR A 212 2.81 12.47 -11.10
N SER A 213 3.78 12.72 -10.24
CA SER A 213 4.87 11.80 -9.89
C SER A 213 4.82 11.50 -8.40
N HIS A 214 5.16 10.28 -7.98
CA HIS A 214 4.89 9.73 -6.67
C HIS A 214 6.11 8.98 -6.11
N GLU A 215 6.17 8.72 -4.80
CA GLU A 215 7.18 7.79 -4.30
C GLU A 215 6.94 6.38 -4.79
N ILE A 216 5.69 5.91 -4.73
CA ILE A 216 5.31 4.70 -5.48
C ILE A 216 3.98 4.89 -6.21
N TYR A 217 3.93 4.43 -7.45
CA TYR A 217 2.69 4.31 -8.21
C TYR A 217 2.54 2.90 -8.79
N ILE A 218 1.57 2.18 -8.29
CA ILE A 218 1.26 0.81 -8.70
C ILE A 218 -0.01 0.81 -9.53
N SER A 219 0.08 0.28 -10.75
CA SER A 219 -1.05 0.15 -11.67
C SER A 219 -1.97 -1.02 -11.26
N ASN A 220 -3.01 -1.31 -12.07
CA ASN A 220 -3.97 -2.36 -11.74
C ASN A 220 -3.32 -3.75 -11.86
N ILE A 221 -2.89 -4.27 -10.71
CA ILE A 221 -2.33 -5.61 -10.54
C ILE A 221 -3.16 -6.42 -9.52
N ALA A 222 -2.85 -7.71 -9.35
CA ALA A 222 -3.55 -8.56 -8.39
C ALA A 222 -3.35 -8.10 -6.94
N GLN A 223 -2.11 -7.79 -6.56
CA GLN A 223 -1.78 -7.48 -5.17
C GLN A 223 -0.55 -6.60 -5.02
N LEU A 224 -0.65 -5.63 -4.10
CA LEU A 224 0.48 -4.89 -3.53
C LEU A 224 0.63 -5.26 -2.06
N ILE A 225 1.87 -5.49 -1.61
CA ILE A 225 2.25 -5.58 -0.20
C ILE A 225 3.31 -4.53 0.04
N VAL A 226 3.12 -3.68 1.08
CA VAL A 226 4.13 -2.72 1.57
C VAL A 226 4.28 -2.95 3.06
N ARG A 227 5.50 -3.29 3.50
CA ARG A 227 5.74 -3.62 4.90
C ARG A 227 7.13 -3.22 5.37
N GLY A 228 7.23 -2.73 6.62
CA GLY A 228 8.52 -2.36 7.25
C GLY A 228 9.22 -1.18 6.60
N SER A 229 8.54 -0.48 5.71
CA SER A 229 9.14 0.55 4.86
C SER A 229 8.92 1.96 5.43
N TYR A 230 9.77 2.88 5.01
CA TYR A 230 9.75 4.27 5.41
C TYR A 230 9.61 5.17 4.19
N PHE A 231 8.55 5.98 4.18
CA PHE A 231 8.24 6.98 3.17
C PHE A 231 8.28 8.34 3.82
N HIS A 232 9.07 9.29 3.28
CA HIS A 232 9.23 10.60 3.90
C HIS A 232 9.65 11.70 2.92
N HIS A 233 9.36 12.96 3.29
CA HIS A 233 9.69 14.17 2.54
C HIS A 233 9.19 14.16 1.09
N GLY A 234 8.02 13.59 0.83
CA GLY A 234 7.46 13.50 -0.51
C GLY A 234 7.36 14.86 -1.19
N ARG A 235 7.64 14.90 -2.50
CA ARG A 235 7.60 16.14 -3.30
C ARG A 235 6.33 16.18 -4.13
N VAL A 236 5.30 16.85 -3.68
CA VAL A 236 4.02 17.00 -4.40
C VAL A 236 3.66 15.74 -5.21
N GLY A 237 2.74 15.00 -4.79
CA GLY A 237 2.41 13.66 -5.31
C GLY A 237 1.90 12.84 -4.16
N HIS A 238 1.94 11.54 -4.26
CA HIS A 238 1.49 10.68 -3.17
C HIS A 238 2.66 9.84 -2.67
N LEU A 239 2.70 9.56 -1.37
CA LEU A 239 3.69 8.63 -0.85
C LEU A 239 3.39 7.21 -1.34
N ILE A 240 2.12 6.78 -1.22
CA ILE A 240 1.68 5.48 -1.77
C ILE A 240 0.45 5.68 -2.64
N LYS A 241 0.58 5.45 -3.95
CA LYS A 241 -0.55 5.36 -4.88
C LYS A 241 -0.69 3.95 -5.42
N SER A 242 -1.86 3.31 -5.24
CA SER A 242 -2.07 1.96 -5.72
C SER A 242 -3.45 1.75 -6.33
N ARG A 243 -3.46 1.17 -7.53
CA ARG A 243 -4.65 0.67 -8.24
C ARG A 243 -4.81 -0.84 -8.12
N ALA A 244 -3.97 -1.52 -7.33
CA ALA A 244 -4.02 -2.97 -7.16
C ALA A 244 -5.38 -3.42 -6.62
N GLN A 245 -5.81 -4.62 -7.02
CA GLN A 245 -7.09 -5.18 -6.57
C GLN A 245 -7.09 -5.51 -5.07
N ARG A 246 -5.91 -5.82 -4.52
CA ARG A 246 -5.70 -6.07 -3.10
C ARG A 246 -4.48 -5.30 -2.63
N ASN A 247 -4.60 -4.59 -1.54
CA ASN A 247 -3.50 -3.86 -0.91
C ASN A 247 -3.36 -4.28 0.55
N LEU A 248 -2.15 -4.66 0.94
CA LEU A 248 -1.74 -4.83 2.32
C LEU A 248 -0.63 -3.81 2.62
N ILE A 249 -0.98 -2.76 3.35
CA ILE A 249 -0.06 -1.71 3.79
C ILE A 249 0.04 -1.85 5.30
N ALA A 250 1.13 -2.46 5.79
CA ALA A 250 1.20 -2.89 7.18
C ALA A 250 2.57 -2.61 7.82
N ALA A 251 2.55 -2.10 9.05
CA ALA A 251 3.75 -1.83 9.83
C ALA A 251 4.79 -0.98 9.08
N ASN A 252 4.35 0.14 8.51
CA ASN A 252 5.21 1.13 7.85
C ASN A 252 5.24 2.44 8.64
N ARG A 253 6.23 3.27 8.34
CA ARG A 253 6.24 4.67 8.64
C ARG A 253 6.02 5.45 7.34
N ILE A 254 4.94 6.20 7.26
CA ILE A 254 4.48 6.96 6.09
C ILE A 254 4.29 8.39 6.59
N THR A 255 5.38 9.15 6.66
CA THR A 255 5.42 10.43 7.35
C THR A 255 6.09 11.46 6.46
N ASP A 256 5.34 12.48 6.09
CA ASP A 256 5.85 13.55 5.23
C ASP A 256 6.89 14.44 5.95
N GLU A 257 6.82 14.46 7.29
CA GLU A 257 7.69 15.23 8.19
C GLU A 257 7.61 16.76 7.96
N ALA A 258 8.55 17.52 8.51
CA ALA A 258 8.41 18.98 8.55
C ALA A 258 8.54 19.68 7.20
N ASP A 259 9.24 19.11 6.24
CA ASP A 259 9.57 19.70 4.95
C ASP A 259 9.01 18.94 3.74
N GLY A 260 8.35 17.81 3.95
CA GLY A 260 7.61 17.12 2.91
C GLY A 260 6.33 17.86 2.52
N SER A 261 5.87 17.60 1.31
CA SER A 261 4.72 18.28 0.71
C SER A 261 3.85 17.32 -0.11
N ALA A 262 3.80 16.06 0.29
CA ALA A 262 2.97 15.06 -0.38
C ALA A 262 1.51 15.52 -0.48
N SER A 263 0.79 14.99 -1.47
CA SER A 263 -0.62 15.30 -1.66
C SER A 263 -1.52 14.34 -0.88
N TYR A 264 -1.24 13.05 -0.94
CA TYR A 264 -1.84 12.03 -0.09
C TYR A 264 -0.73 11.13 0.47
N GLU A 265 -0.86 10.70 1.71
CA GLU A 265 0.00 9.66 2.27
C GLU A 265 -0.36 8.30 1.66
N ILE A 266 -1.67 8.04 1.48
CA ILE A 266 -2.16 6.82 0.82
C ILE A 266 -3.33 7.16 -0.11
N ASP A 267 -3.18 6.84 -1.41
CA ASP A 267 -4.22 6.96 -2.44
C ASP A 267 -4.54 5.59 -3.06
N LEU A 268 -5.79 5.13 -2.87
CA LEU A 268 -6.32 3.88 -3.40
C LEU A 268 -7.47 4.17 -4.38
N PRO A 269 -7.18 4.82 -5.52
CA PRO A 269 -8.17 5.53 -6.32
C PRO A 269 -9.24 4.64 -6.96
N ASN A 270 -8.99 3.33 -7.08
CA ASN A 270 -9.93 2.37 -7.67
C ASN A 270 -10.65 1.48 -6.64
N GLY A 271 -10.50 1.78 -5.34
CA GLY A 271 -10.94 0.89 -4.28
C GLY A 271 -10.19 -0.44 -4.29
N GLY A 272 -10.81 -1.51 -3.83
CA GLY A 272 -10.20 -2.84 -3.74
C GLY A 272 -10.44 -3.50 -2.39
N LEU A 273 -9.85 -4.67 -2.16
CA LEU A 273 -9.67 -5.21 -0.82
C LEU A 273 -8.44 -4.55 -0.21
N ASN A 274 -8.66 -3.54 0.62
CA ASN A 274 -7.62 -2.68 1.16
C ASN A 274 -7.49 -2.86 2.68
N ILE A 275 -6.31 -3.28 3.13
CA ILE A 275 -5.97 -3.44 4.53
C ILE A 275 -4.80 -2.50 4.85
N VAL A 276 -5.08 -1.49 5.67
CA VAL A 276 -4.11 -0.50 6.17
C VAL A 276 -4.03 -0.69 7.68
N MET A 277 -2.92 -1.25 8.17
CA MET A 277 -2.84 -1.64 9.57
C MET A 277 -1.45 -1.46 10.20
N ASN A 278 -1.43 -1.11 11.47
CA ASN A 278 -0.19 -0.97 12.26
C ASN A 278 0.83 0.04 11.66
N ASN A 279 0.35 1.03 10.86
CA ASN A 279 1.22 2.06 10.30
C ASN A 279 1.23 3.31 11.17
N VAL A 280 2.36 4.00 11.14
CA VAL A 280 2.46 5.40 11.53
C VAL A 280 2.26 6.23 10.28
N ILE A 281 1.28 7.12 10.27
CA ILE A 281 0.90 7.96 9.13
C ILE A 281 0.85 9.40 9.62
N GLU A 282 1.69 10.26 9.06
CA GLU A 282 1.73 11.68 9.43
C GLU A 282 1.67 12.54 8.18
N GLN A 283 0.88 13.58 8.25
CA GLN A 283 0.69 14.58 7.21
C GLN A 283 1.33 15.89 7.63
N SER A 284 2.29 16.37 6.84
CA SER A 284 2.97 17.65 7.06
C SER A 284 2.03 18.85 7.00
N ALA A 285 2.40 19.91 7.71
CA ALA A 285 1.75 21.22 7.57
C ALA A 285 1.91 21.83 6.16
N LEU A 286 2.84 21.34 5.35
CA LEU A 286 3.13 21.81 3.98
C LEU A 286 2.42 20.97 2.90
N THR A 287 1.64 19.97 3.27
CA THR A 287 0.92 19.10 2.32
C THR A 287 0.13 19.89 1.28
N GLN A 288 0.08 19.37 0.06
CA GLN A 288 -0.68 19.97 -1.04
C GLN A 288 -2.17 19.63 -1.00
N ASN A 289 -2.57 18.63 -0.22
CA ASN A 289 -3.95 18.17 -0.07
C ASN A 289 -4.27 17.96 1.42
N SER A 290 -5.50 18.13 1.79
CA SER A 290 -5.94 17.98 3.18
C SER A 290 -6.56 16.63 3.49
N THR A 291 -6.31 15.60 2.69
CA THR A 291 -6.79 14.23 2.92
C THR A 291 -5.59 13.29 3.03
N MET A 292 -5.50 12.55 4.12
CA MET A 292 -4.37 11.62 4.36
C MET A 292 -4.55 10.29 3.63
N LEU A 293 -5.69 9.64 3.80
CA LEU A 293 -6.03 8.40 3.10
C LEU A 293 -7.27 8.61 2.23
N GLU A 294 -7.12 8.41 0.92
CA GLU A 294 -8.23 8.44 -0.04
C GLU A 294 -8.53 7.05 -0.58
N ASN A 295 -9.82 6.70 -0.71
CA ASN A 295 -10.24 5.43 -1.29
C ASN A 295 -11.39 5.63 -2.26
N GLY A 296 -11.17 5.27 -3.55
CA GLY A 296 -12.19 5.26 -4.58
C GLY A 296 -12.39 6.56 -5.35
N LEU A 297 -11.44 7.51 -5.29
CA LEU A 297 -11.55 8.84 -5.93
C LEU A 297 -11.77 8.75 -7.45
N GLU A 298 -11.15 7.80 -8.11
CA GLU A 298 -11.27 7.61 -9.56
C GLU A 298 -12.27 6.49 -9.93
N GLY A 299 -13.13 6.11 -8.98
CA GLY A 299 -14.16 5.10 -9.12
C GLY A 299 -13.80 3.77 -8.45
N THR A 300 -14.81 2.99 -8.08
CA THR A 300 -14.65 1.70 -7.41
C THR A 300 -14.66 0.57 -8.44
N THR A 301 -13.60 0.50 -9.26
CA THR A 301 -13.55 -0.39 -10.43
C THR A 301 -12.98 -1.78 -10.13
N ASN A 302 -12.31 -1.95 -8.99
CA ASN A 302 -11.81 -3.25 -8.55
C ASN A 302 -12.97 -4.21 -8.16
N PRO A 303 -12.83 -5.53 -8.34
CA PRO A 303 -13.95 -6.46 -8.18
C PRO A 303 -14.42 -6.63 -6.73
N ILE A 304 -13.53 -6.48 -5.76
CA ILE A 304 -13.84 -6.51 -4.33
C ILE A 304 -13.72 -5.08 -3.81
N GLN A 305 -14.63 -4.69 -2.95
CA GLN A 305 -14.65 -3.35 -2.38
C GLN A 305 -14.77 -3.45 -0.85
N GLU A 306 -13.64 -3.46 -0.17
CA GLU A 306 -13.52 -3.51 1.29
C GLU A 306 -12.36 -2.62 1.73
N LEU A 307 -12.57 -1.80 2.76
CA LEU A 307 -11.51 -1.00 3.38
C LEU A 307 -11.48 -1.27 4.88
N HIS A 308 -10.34 -1.76 5.35
CA HIS A 308 -10.03 -1.97 6.75
C HIS A 308 -8.87 -1.07 7.16
N VAL A 309 -9.12 -0.13 8.07
CA VAL A 309 -8.11 0.78 8.64
C VAL A 309 -8.02 0.49 10.12
N VAL A 310 -6.97 -0.26 10.52
CA VAL A 310 -6.96 -0.89 11.83
C VAL A 310 -5.62 -0.68 12.54
N ASN A 311 -5.66 -0.30 13.81
CA ASN A 311 -4.46 -0.13 14.62
C ASN A 311 -3.39 0.77 13.99
N ASN A 312 -3.77 1.87 13.32
CA ASN A 312 -2.81 2.88 12.84
C ASN A 312 -2.74 4.06 13.81
N THR A 313 -1.66 4.80 13.73
CA THR A 313 -1.50 6.12 14.36
C THR A 313 -1.45 7.17 13.26
N PHE A 314 -2.46 8.03 13.19
CA PHE A 314 -2.55 9.15 12.27
C PHE A 314 -2.26 10.45 13.01
N VAL A 315 -1.35 11.28 12.46
CA VAL A 315 -1.01 12.59 12.98
C VAL A 315 -1.18 13.63 11.87
N ASN A 316 -2.01 14.63 12.09
CA ASN A 316 -2.32 15.65 11.12
C ASN A 316 -1.72 17.00 11.55
N ASP A 317 -0.51 17.31 11.11
CA ASP A 317 0.18 18.55 11.41
C ASP A 317 -0.35 19.74 10.60
N LEU A 318 -1.11 19.50 9.52
CA LEU A 318 -1.89 20.53 8.85
C LEU A 318 -3.05 21.02 9.75
N GLY A 319 -3.54 20.20 10.66
CA GLY A 319 -4.58 20.54 11.64
C GLY A 319 -5.97 20.77 11.06
N ARG A 320 -6.26 20.27 9.87
CA ARG A 320 -7.57 20.37 9.18
C ARG A 320 -7.68 19.35 8.07
N GLY A 321 -8.88 19.18 7.51
CA GLY A 321 -9.14 18.26 6.38
C GLY A 321 -9.64 16.91 6.86
N ASP A 322 -9.25 15.83 6.22
CA ASP A 322 -9.78 14.51 6.47
C ASP A 322 -8.68 13.48 6.70
N PHE A 323 -8.79 12.73 7.76
CA PHE A 323 -7.90 11.59 7.98
C PHE A 323 -8.19 10.46 6.98
N ILE A 324 -9.48 10.16 6.77
CA ILE A 324 -9.92 9.11 5.85
C ILE A 324 -11.08 9.65 5.02
N ARG A 325 -10.97 9.55 3.70
CA ARG A 325 -12.04 9.88 2.76
C ARG A 325 -12.37 8.69 1.88
N ILE A 326 -13.66 8.38 1.76
CA ILE A 326 -14.16 7.26 0.97
C ILE A 326 -15.14 7.78 -0.07
N ARG A 327 -14.92 7.36 -1.30
CA ARG A 327 -15.85 7.55 -2.40
C ARG A 327 -16.33 6.17 -2.87
N GLY A 328 -17.59 5.92 -2.68
CA GLY A 328 -18.21 4.65 -3.04
C GLY A 328 -19.22 4.18 -1.99
N PRO A 329 -19.96 3.12 -2.29
CA PRO A 329 -21.08 2.68 -1.46
C PRO A 329 -20.67 1.79 -0.28
N VAL A 330 -19.43 1.29 -0.27
CA VAL A 330 -19.01 0.27 0.70
C VAL A 330 -18.42 0.93 1.95
N PRO A 331 -18.97 0.66 3.13
CA PRO A 331 -18.50 1.27 4.38
C PRO A 331 -17.12 0.73 4.78
N ALA A 332 -16.22 1.65 5.21
CA ALA A 332 -14.95 1.26 5.82
C ALA A 332 -15.15 0.70 7.23
N GLN A 333 -14.26 -0.20 7.61
CA GLN A 333 -14.05 -0.65 8.98
C GLN A 333 -12.84 0.09 9.56
N VAL A 334 -13.08 1.00 10.51
CA VAL A 334 -12.04 1.85 11.11
C VAL A 334 -11.98 1.55 12.60
N ALA A 335 -10.97 0.78 13.03
CA ALA A 335 -10.93 0.28 14.39
C ALA A 335 -9.57 0.44 15.07
N ASN A 336 -9.57 0.77 16.34
CA ASN A 336 -8.37 0.86 17.18
C ASN A 336 -7.31 1.83 16.63
N ASN A 337 -7.66 2.88 15.91
CA ASN A 337 -6.69 3.87 15.44
C ASN A 337 -6.56 5.03 16.45
N ILE A 338 -5.39 5.63 16.51
CA ILE A 338 -5.16 6.94 17.15
C ILE A 338 -5.24 7.99 16.04
N PHE A 339 -6.01 9.05 16.27
CA PHE A 339 -6.07 10.24 15.42
C PHE A 339 -5.67 11.46 16.24
N VAL A 340 -4.67 12.21 15.78
CA VAL A 340 -4.15 13.41 16.46
C VAL A 340 -4.20 14.60 15.52
N GLY A 341 -4.66 15.75 16.04
CA GLY A 341 -4.80 16.98 15.27
C GLY A 341 -6.22 17.23 14.74
N GLY A 342 -6.49 18.44 14.28
CA GLY A 342 -7.82 18.81 13.77
C GLY A 342 -8.17 18.14 12.44
N GLY A 343 -9.44 17.90 12.20
CA GLY A 343 -9.98 17.34 10.95
C GLY A 343 -11.07 16.30 11.15
N ASN A 344 -11.70 15.89 10.05
CA ASN A 344 -12.72 14.84 10.05
C ASN A 344 -12.05 13.46 10.10
N VAL A 345 -12.42 12.62 11.05
CA VAL A 345 -11.90 11.25 11.14
C VAL A 345 -12.25 10.45 9.90
N LEU A 346 -13.51 10.56 9.44
CA LEU A 346 -14.00 9.83 8.28
C LEU A 346 -15.00 10.67 7.49
N VAL A 347 -14.78 10.76 6.19
CA VAL A 347 -15.76 11.30 5.23
C VAL A 347 -16.20 10.20 4.28
N GLY A 348 -17.46 9.82 4.33
CA GLY A 348 -18.06 8.69 3.61
C GLY A 348 -18.62 7.62 4.55
N PRO A 349 -19.14 6.52 4.01
CA PRO A 349 -19.77 5.48 4.83
C PRO A 349 -18.74 4.68 5.64
N GLY A 350 -19.05 4.32 6.89
CA GLY A 350 -18.14 3.50 7.69
C GLY A 350 -18.61 3.17 9.10
N ALA A 351 -17.86 2.26 9.72
CA ALA A 351 -17.99 1.92 11.13
C ALA A 351 -16.71 2.29 11.88
N LEU A 352 -16.83 3.18 12.86
CA LEU A 352 -15.77 3.57 13.77
C LEU A 352 -15.91 2.75 15.06
N LYS A 353 -14.85 2.02 15.44
CA LYS A 353 -14.89 1.18 16.64
C LYS A 353 -13.62 1.38 17.48
N ASN A 354 -13.81 1.79 18.74
CA ASN A 354 -12.71 1.89 19.70
C ASN A 354 -11.50 2.74 19.23
N ASN A 355 -11.74 3.83 18.52
CA ASN A 355 -10.66 4.75 18.13
C ASN A 355 -10.35 5.75 19.27
N LEU A 356 -9.15 6.29 19.31
CA LEU A 356 -8.72 7.35 20.21
C LEU A 356 -8.53 8.64 19.41
N LEU A 357 -9.23 9.69 19.78
CA LEU A 357 -9.14 11.04 19.22
C LEU A 357 -8.42 11.94 20.23
N ALA A 358 -7.23 12.43 19.85
CA ALA A 358 -6.43 13.27 20.73
C ALA A 358 -6.19 14.65 20.12
N ALA A 359 -6.07 15.67 20.96
CA ALA A 359 -5.78 17.02 20.50
C ALA A 359 -4.35 17.11 19.92
N GLY A 360 -4.18 18.03 18.96
CA GLY A 360 -2.93 18.34 18.28
C GLY A 360 -3.06 19.65 17.51
N PRO A 361 -2.24 19.88 16.47
CA PRO A 361 -2.40 21.04 15.60
C PRO A 361 -3.82 21.17 15.06
N GLY A 362 -4.38 22.38 15.09
CA GLY A 362 -5.77 22.64 14.69
C GLY A 362 -6.87 22.16 15.64
N GLY A 363 -6.51 21.56 16.79
CA GLY A 363 -7.44 21.09 17.82
C GLY A 363 -7.62 19.57 17.86
N SER A 364 -8.83 19.10 18.20
CA SER A 364 -9.15 17.67 18.24
C SER A 364 -9.80 17.20 16.94
N PRO A 365 -9.58 15.94 16.54
CA PRO A 365 -10.35 15.35 15.45
C PRO A 365 -11.84 15.29 15.80
N HIS A 366 -12.68 15.27 14.79
CA HIS A 366 -14.12 15.20 15.00
C HIS A 366 -14.77 14.20 14.02
N ILE A 367 -15.96 13.73 14.40
CA ILE A 367 -16.79 12.84 13.60
C ILE A 367 -17.97 13.67 13.13
N GLU A 368 -17.94 14.13 11.88
CA GLU A 368 -19.07 14.82 11.29
C GLU A 368 -20.04 13.83 10.65
N GLN A 369 -21.30 13.91 11.03
CA GLN A 369 -22.38 13.27 10.28
C GLN A 369 -22.64 14.14 9.04
N PRO A 370 -22.51 13.62 7.82
CA PRO A 370 -22.68 14.43 6.62
C PRO A 370 -24.09 14.99 6.53
N LEU A 371 -24.20 16.28 6.29
CA LEU A 371 -25.50 16.98 6.09
C LEU A 371 -26.25 16.45 4.85
N PHE A 372 -25.54 15.78 3.93
CA PHE A 372 -26.11 15.10 2.77
C PHE A 372 -25.71 13.63 2.85
N ARG A 373 -26.69 12.75 2.95
CA ARG A 373 -26.54 11.29 3.09
C ARG A 373 -25.70 10.67 1.98
N THR A 374 -24.41 10.51 2.22
CA THR A 374 -23.54 9.64 1.43
C THR A 374 -23.30 8.29 2.12
N GLY A 375 -23.96 8.03 3.23
CA GLY A 375 -23.87 6.85 4.08
C GLY A 375 -23.77 7.24 5.56
N ASP A 376 -24.37 6.42 6.42
CA ASP A 376 -24.31 6.65 7.87
C ASP A 376 -22.93 6.20 8.40
N ILE A 377 -22.38 6.98 9.35
CA ILE A 377 -21.23 6.56 10.15
C ILE A 377 -21.78 5.91 11.42
N ALA A 378 -21.55 4.61 11.56
CA ALA A 378 -21.79 3.92 12.83
C ALA A 378 -20.58 4.10 13.75
N GLU A 379 -20.81 4.53 14.99
CA GLU A 379 -19.73 4.78 15.95
C GLU A 379 -19.98 4.02 17.25
N SER A 380 -18.91 3.43 17.82
CA SER A 380 -18.94 2.78 19.11
C SER A 380 -17.57 2.79 19.79
N GLY A 381 -17.55 3.17 21.07
CA GLY A 381 -16.38 3.08 21.93
C GLY A 381 -15.26 4.07 21.62
N THR A 382 -15.50 5.10 20.83
CA THR A 382 -14.54 6.18 20.59
C THR A 382 -14.20 6.90 21.90
N ARG A 383 -12.92 7.17 22.08
CA ARG A 383 -12.33 7.84 23.23
C ARG A 383 -11.77 9.19 22.83
N PHE A 384 -11.79 10.12 23.75
CA PHE A 384 -11.23 11.46 23.58
C PHE A 384 -10.16 11.70 24.62
N ALA A 385 -9.05 12.29 24.22
CA ALA A 385 -7.95 12.67 25.10
C ALA A 385 -7.39 14.04 24.72
N VAL A 386 -6.77 14.69 25.68
CA VAL A 386 -6.01 15.94 25.43
C VAL A 386 -4.67 15.60 24.78
N ASP A 387 -4.09 14.44 25.13
CA ASP A 387 -2.80 13.94 24.64
C ASP A 387 -2.91 12.42 24.45
N ALA A 388 -2.38 11.94 23.37
CA ALA A 388 -2.31 10.50 23.07
C ALA A 388 -1.26 9.76 23.93
N GLY A 389 -0.32 10.48 24.55
CA GLY A 389 0.73 9.92 25.39
C GLY A 389 1.85 9.25 24.58
N PHE A 390 2.40 9.95 23.59
CA PHE A 390 3.56 9.49 22.82
C PHE A 390 4.88 9.78 23.50
N LEU A 391 5.91 8.96 23.26
CA LEU A 391 7.24 9.12 23.85
C LEU A 391 7.89 10.44 23.43
N ASP A 392 7.93 10.76 22.14
CA ASP A 392 8.56 11.97 21.62
C ASP A 392 7.96 12.36 20.24
N SER A 393 6.73 12.87 20.24
CA SER A 393 6.04 13.26 19.01
C SER A 393 6.76 14.36 18.20
N PRO A 394 7.48 15.34 18.79
CA PRO A 394 8.26 16.30 18.01
C PRO A 394 9.38 15.69 17.17
N HIS A 395 9.85 14.50 17.53
CA HIS A 395 10.82 13.72 16.75
C HIS A 395 10.19 12.47 16.13
N TYR A 396 8.87 12.51 15.92
CA TYR A 396 8.10 11.45 15.24
C TYR A 396 8.18 10.06 15.92
N ASP A 397 8.49 10.01 17.25
CA ASP A 397 8.41 8.77 18.04
C ASP A 397 7.02 8.65 18.68
N TYR A 398 6.13 7.99 17.98
CA TYR A 398 4.74 7.78 18.38
C TYR A 398 4.52 6.49 19.17
N ARG A 399 5.57 5.88 19.72
CA ARG A 399 5.44 4.79 20.69
C ARG A 399 4.77 5.31 21.97
N LEU A 400 4.02 4.44 22.64
CA LEU A 400 3.20 4.84 23.78
C LEU A 400 4.03 5.00 25.06
N LYS A 401 3.77 6.06 25.83
CA LYS A 401 4.21 6.19 27.23
C LYS A 401 3.43 5.22 28.14
N PRO A 402 3.95 4.88 29.33
CA PRO A 402 3.27 3.97 30.27
C PRO A 402 1.88 4.44 30.72
N ASP A 403 1.60 5.73 30.66
CA ASP A 403 0.34 6.36 31.08
C ASP A 403 -0.57 6.73 29.88
N SER A 404 -0.24 6.28 28.68
CA SER A 404 -1.05 6.57 27.50
C SER A 404 -2.48 6.02 27.64
N PRO A 405 -3.50 6.84 27.29
CA PRO A 405 -4.90 6.41 27.29
C PRO A 405 -5.22 5.33 26.25
N ALA A 406 -4.29 5.01 25.36
CA ALA A 406 -4.42 4.00 24.32
C ALA A 406 -4.17 2.57 24.81
N ILE A 407 -3.52 2.40 25.99
CA ILE A 407 -3.05 1.10 26.46
C ILE A 407 -4.19 0.22 26.98
N GLY A 408 -4.29 -1.01 26.47
CA GLY A 408 -5.18 -2.08 26.93
C GLY A 408 -6.67 -1.80 26.74
N VAL A 409 -7.03 -0.88 25.84
CA VAL A 409 -8.43 -0.44 25.62
C VAL A 409 -8.92 -0.72 24.21
N GLY A 410 -8.10 -1.30 23.35
CA GLY A 410 -8.49 -1.74 22.02
C GLY A 410 -9.47 -2.91 22.07
N ALA A 411 -10.24 -3.06 21.01
CA ALA A 411 -11.15 -4.18 20.81
C ALA A 411 -10.61 -5.17 19.78
N ASP A 412 -11.13 -6.38 19.76
CA ASP A 412 -10.87 -7.32 18.66
C ASP A 412 -11.33 -6.68 17.33
N PRO A 413 -10.42 -6.43 16.37
CA PRO A 413 -10.76 -5.84 15.09
C PRO A 413 -11.38 -6.84 14.11
N GLY A 414 -11.40 -8.14 14.43
CA GLY A 414 -11.94 -9.19 13.58
C GLY A 414 -11.01 -9.62 12.46
N SER A 415 -11.58 -9.86 11.27
CA SER A 415 -10.86 -10.35 10.10
C SER A 415 -11.41 -9.79 8.80
N ALA A 416 -10.56 -9.74 7.77
CA ALA A 416 -10.91 -9.50 6.37
C ALA A 416 -10.87 -10.85 5.62
N GLY A 417 -12.02 -11.50 5.48
CA GLY A 417 -12.07 -12.89 5.05
C GLY A 417 -11.26 -13.79 6.01
N PRO A 418 -10.31 -14.60 5.52
CA PRO A 418 -9.47 -15.45 6.38
C PRO A 418 -8.31 -14.69 7.07
N PHE A 419 -8.08 -13.42 6.70
CA PHE A 419 -6.98 -12.61 7.18
C PHE A 419 -7.33 -11.97 8.54
N SER A 420 -6.58 -12.31 9.60
CA SER A 420 -6.74 -11.69 10.92
C SER A 420 -6.28 -10.24 10.90
N LEU A 421 -7.09 -9.35 11.44
CA LEU A 421 -6.76 -7.93 11.61
C LEU A 421 -6.16 -7.61 12.99
N ALA A 422 -5.96 -8.62 13.84
CA ALA A 422 -5.29 -8.43 15.12
C ALA A 422 -3.83 -7.97 14.90
N PRO A 423 -3.30 -7.06 15.76
CA PRO A 423 -1.93 -6.58 15.63
C PRO A 423 -0.94 -7.72 15.88
N ALA A 424 -0.28 -8.18 14.81
CA ALA A 424 0.71 -9.26 14.85
C ALA A 424 2.10 -8.82 14.40
N VAL A 425 2.21 -7.59 13.94
CA VAL A 425 3.45 -6.97 13.43
C VAL A 425 3.52 -5.52 13.88
N GLU A 426 4.70 -4.96 14.02
CA GLU A 426 4.91 -3.54 14.21
C GLU A 426 6.14 -3.04 13.46
N TYR A 427 6.14 -1.76 13.11
CA TYR A 427 7.26 -1.08 12.48
C TYR A 427 8.41 -0.87 13.47
N VAL A 428 9.64 -1.05 12.99
CA VAL A 428 10.87 -0.77 13.74
C VAL A 428 11.73 0.20 12.93
N HIS A 429 11.84 1.44 13.40
CA HIS A 429 12.64 2.47 12.73
C HIS A 429 14.14 2.10 12.66
N PRO A 430 14.88 2.44 11.57
CA PRO A 430 14.40 3.13 10.38
C PRO A 430 13.76 2.22 9.32
N LEU A 431 14.14 0.98 9.20
CA LEU A 431 13.71 0.09 8.10
C LEU A 431 13.58 -1.34 8.59
N ARG A 432 12.48 -1.65 9.22
CA ARG A 432 12.14 -3.03 9.59
C ARG A 432 10.70 -3.13 10.05
N TRP A 433 10.21 -4.31 10.00
CA TRP A 433 9.07 -4.74 10.81
C TRP A 433 9.51 -5.92 11.68
N ARG A 434 8.79 -6.15 12.74
CA ARG A 434 8.98 -7.36 13.57
C ARG A 434 7.64 -8.00 13.88
N PRO A 435 7.57 -9.33 13.93
CA PRO A 435 6.42 -10.01 14.48
C PRO A 435 6.32 -9.74 15.96
N ILE A 436 5.11 -9.55 16.45
CA ILE A 436 4.81 -9.33 17.84
C ILE A 436 3.72 -10.29 18.30
N SER A 437 3.74 -10.62 19.59
CA SER A 437 2.60 -11.21 20.27
C SER A 437 1.97 -10.10 21.10
N PRO A 438 0.77 -9.65 20.78
CA PRO A 438 0.10 -8.66 21.63
C PRO A 438 -0.06 -9.23 23.03
N GLY A 439 -0.08 -8.32 24.03
CA GLY A 439 -0.40 -8.69 25.41
C GLY A 439 -1.82 -9.26 25.54
N ALA A 440 -2.25 -9.50 26.77
CA ALA A 440 -3.61 -9.99 27.04
C ALA A 440 -4.71 -9.03 26.58
N ARG A 441 -4.35 -7.79 26.27
CA ARG A 441 -5.24 -6.75 25.74
C ARG A 441 -4.56 -6.04 24.58
N ILE A 442 -5.36 -5.65 23.60
CA ILE A 442 -4.91 -4.85 22.44
C ILE A 442 -4.82 -3.39 22.85
N ASP A 443 -3.75 -2.71 22.43
CA ASP A 443 -3.64 -1.26 22.52
C ASP A 443 -4.19 -0.61 21.26
N ILE A 444 -4.68 0.62 21.39
CA ILE A 444 -5.08 1.44 20.25
C ILE A 444 -3.82 2.05 19.60
N GLY A 445 -3.75 2.11 18.26
CA GLY A 445 -2.65 2.67 17.52
C GLY A 445 -1.66 1.66 16.94
N ALA A 446 -0.61 2.18 16.31
CA ALA A 446 0.37 1.41 15.53
C ALA A 446 1.29 0.52 16.41
N TYR A 447 1.49 0.91 17.65
CA TYR A 447 2.41 0.22 18.57
C TYR A 447 1.66 -0.41 19.74
N GLN A 448 2.12 -1.60 20.13
CA GLN A 448 1.60 -2.33 21.29
C GLN A 448 2.60 -2.20 22.45
N PHE A 449 2.23 -1.50 23.53
CA PHE A 449 3.12 -1.09 24.62
C PHE A 449 3.88 -2.25 25.28
N ASN A 450 3.19 -3.37 25.53
CA ASN A 450 3.78 -4.56 26.15
C ASN A 450 3.96 -5.73 25.17
N ALA A 451 4.04 -5.46 23.87
CA ALA A 451 4.24 -6.52 22.89
C ALA A 451 5.61 -7.18 23.07
N MET A 452 5.60 -8.51 23.21
CA MET A 452 6.83 -9.29 23.22
C MET A 452 7.24 -9.60 21.78
N PRO A 453 8.51 -9.39 21.42
CA PRO A 453 9.02 -9.86 20.13
C PRO A 453 8.81 -11.37 20.04
N MET A 454 8.20 -11.84 18.96
CA MET A 454 8.17 -13.27 18.68
C MET A 454 9.59 -13.70 18.28
N ALA A 455 10.06 -14.81 18.83
CA ALA A 455 11.32 -15.40 18.36
C ALA A 455 11.20 -15.67 16.86
N ALA A 456 12.18 -15.18 16.07
CA ALA A 456 12.24 -15.51 14.66
C ALA A 456 12.18 -17.02 14.50
N ALA A 457 11.23 -17.52 13.74
CA ALA A 457 11.26 -18.92 13.31
C ALA A 457 12.57 -19.11 12.54
N ARG A 458 13.46 -19.96 13.08
CA ARG A 458 14.78 -20.26 12.50
C ARG A 458 14.62 -21.11 11.24
#